data_b650f9f66d797d1a66669a5883780148
#
_entry.id   b650f9f66d797d1a66669a5883780148
#
_cell.length_a   1.000
_cell.length_b   1.000
_cell.length_c   1.000
_cell.angle_alpha   90.00
_cell.angle_beta   90.00
_cell.angle_gamma   90.00
#
_symmetry.space_group_name_H-M   'P 1'
#
loop_
_entity.id
_entity.type
_entity.pdbx_description
1 polymer ?
#
loop_
_entity_poly.entity_id
_entity_poly.type
_entity_poly.pdbx_seq_one_letter_code
_entity_poly.pdbx_strand_id
1 'polypeptide(L)'
;MKEYVKIFNGYRHAYGIADWTNATVDPESGKKKPDYRWTYEEFTDQIYQDHLTGEKSVGAQPTNENGDAKFGVIDIDPKAYEGFNKQFYLETIQTYNLPLIPIESKSGGLHLYLFMAEFVPSTLLVSFLSNLLPIFNLKPDCEIFPKQTQLTKDPETGILKPGQFINLPYFESKKRRAMNVDGTFFTLEQFIKVAEANLT
;
A
#
# COMPACT_ATOMS: atom_id res chain seq x y z
N MET A 1 8.15 15.45 3.36
CA MET A 1 9.05 14.32 3.06
C MET A 1 9.26 13.43 4.28
N LYS A 2 9.84 13.91 5.36
CA LYS A 2 10.11 13.07 6.56
C LYS A 2 8.88 12.34 7.07
N GLU A 3 7.72 13.00 7.11
CA GLU A 3 6.46 12.39 7.58
C GLU A 3 5.96 11.31 6.62
N TYR A 4 6.12 11.50 5.30
CA TYR A 4 5.79 10.48 4.31
C TYR A 4 6.63 9.21 4.51
N VAL A 5 7.95 9.36 4.69
CA VAL A 5 8.84 8.24 5.01
C VAL A 5 8.42 7.55 6.32
N LYS A 6 8.05 8.34 7.35
CA LYS A 6 7.65 7.83 8.65
C LYS A 6 6.41 6.93 8.60
N ILE A 7 5.37 7.34 7.86
CA ILE A 7 4.11 6.58 7.76
C ILE A 7 4.24 5.34 6.87
N PHE A 8 5.14 5.35 5.88
CA PHE A 8 5.42 4.20 5.00
C PHE A 8 6.67 3.42 5.38
N ASN A 9 7.14 3.58 6.61
CA ASN A 9 8.29 2.82 7.11
C ASN A 9 7.93 1.34 7.30
N GLY A 10 8.76 0.47 6.76
CA GLY A 10 8.67 -0.99 6.84
C GLY A 10 10.04 -1.62 6.68
N TYR A 11 10.17 -2.63 5.81
CA TYR A 11 11.47 -3.22 5.49
C TYR A 11 12.35 -2.24 4.70
N ARG A 12 13.57 -1.97 5.22
CA ARG A 12 14.46 -0.94 4.68
C ARG A 12 15.62 -1.48 3.83
N HIS A 13 15.84 -2.80 3.82
CA HIS A 13 17.00 -3.41 3.11
C HIS A 13 16.68 -3.83 1.68
N ALA A 14 15.47 -3.58 1.21
CA ALA A 14 15.06 -3.74 -0.18
C ALA A 14 13.80 -2.90 -0.46
N TYR A 15 13.56 -2.59 -1.72
CA TYR A 15 12.32 -1.96 -2.19
C TYR A 15 11.89 -2.54 -3.52
N GLY A 16 10.57 -2.55 -3.77
CA GLY A 16 10.01 -2.95 -5.04
C GLY A 16 10.12 -1.84 -6.06
N ILE A 17 10.34 -2.18 -7.34
CA ILE A 17 10.24 -1.24 -8.45
C ILE A 17 9.24 -1.73 -9.50
N ALA A 18 8.55 -0.78 -10.13
CA ALA A 18 7.74 -1.01 -11.32
C ALA A 18 8.54 -0.52 -12.53
N ASP A 19 9.25 -1.44 -13.21
CA ASP A 19 10.08 -1.13 -14.37
C ASP A 19 9.24 -1.10 -15.65
N TRP A 20 9.07 0.09 -16.20
CA TRP A 20 8.30 0.30 -17.42
C TRP A 20 9.14 0.12 -18.69
N THR A 21 10.45 0.06 -18.60
CA THR A 21 11.34 -0.16 -19.75
C THR A 21 11.24 -1.60 -20.27
N ASN A 22 10.99 -2.53 -19.34
CA ASN A 22 10.76 -3.95 -19.60
C ASN A 22 9.27 -4.34 -19.51
N ALA A 23 8.38 -3.38 -19.74
CA ALA A 23 6.93 -3.62 -19.66
C ALA A 23 6.46 -4.62 -20.71
N THR A 24 5.66 -5.59 -20.27
CA THR A 24 4.97 -6.55 -21.15
C THR A 24 3.56 -6.07 -21.47
N VAL A 25 3.01 -6.55 -22.59
CA VAL A 25 1.60 -6.32 -22.92
C VAL A 25 0.80 -7.51 -22.41
N ASP A 26 -0.18 -7.24 -21.57
CA ASP A 26 -1.13 -8.24 -21.12
C ASP A 26 -1.98 -8.72 -22.32
N PRO A 27 -1.96 -10.03 -22.63
CA PRO A 27 -2.61 -10.56 -23.84
C PRO A 27 -4.14 -10.45 -23.81
N GLU A 28 -4.76 -10.41 -22.64
CA GLU A 28 -6.22 -10.35 -22.50
C GLU A 28 -6.75 -8.92 -22.54
N SER A 29 -6.04 -8.01 -21.89
CA SER A 29 -6.50 -6.61 -21.77
C SER A 29 -5.82 -5.64 -22.72
N GLY A 30 -4.73 -6.04 -23.39
CA GLY A 30 -3.90 -5.19 -24.26
C GLY A 30 -3.15 -4.09 -23.49
N LYS A 31 -3.22 -4.07 -22.15
CA LYS A 31 -2.58 -3.04 -21.32
C LYS A 31 -1.13 -3.39 -21.05
N LYS A 32 -0.27 -2.35 -21.07
CA LYS A 32 1.11 -2.49 -20.60
C LYS A 32 1.14 -2.73 -19.10
N LYS A 33 1.86 -3.78 -18.69
CA LYS A 33 2.20 -4.09 -17.30
C LYS A 33 3.70 -3.88 -17.10
N PRO A 34 4.14 -3.13 -16.07
CA PRO A 34 5.57 -3.04 -15.77
C PRO A 34 6.08 -4.37 -15.26
N ASP A 35 7.37 -4.60 -15.42
CA ASP A 35 8.06 -5.66 -14.69
C ASP A 35 8.22 -5.27 -13.23
N TYR A 36 7.62 -6.06 -12.33
CA TYR A 36 7.71 -5.85 -10.87
C TYR A 36 8.84 -6.68 -10.31
N ARG A 37 9.86 -6.03 -9.76
CA ARG A 37 11.01 -6.71 -9.18
C ARG A 37 11.49 -6.04 -7.89
N TRP A 38 12.24 -6.81 -7.11
CA TRP A 38 12.95 -6.31 -5.94
C TRP A 38 14.30 -5.73 -6.33
N THR A 39 14.66 -4.62 -5.68
CA THR A 39 16.00 -4.06 -5.64
C THR A 39 16.52 -4.26 -4.23
N TYR A 40 17.60 -5.05 -4.09
CA TYR A 40 18.22 -5.39 -2.80
C TYR A 40 19.26 -4.33 -2.43
N GLU A 41 18.77 -3.12 -2.24
CA GLU A 41 19.52 -1.95 -1.80
C GLU A 41 18.75 -1.28 -0.66
N GLU A 42 19.41 -0.47 0.13
CA GLU A 42 18.76 0.26 1.21
C GLU A 42 17.66 1.20 0.68
N PHE A 43 16.48 1.10 1.27
CA PHE A 43 15.34 1.96 0.94
C PHE A 43 15.51 3.30 1.67
N THR A 44 16.38 4.15 1.12
CA THR A 44 16.75 5.44 1.68
C THR A 44 15.65 6.49 1.50
N ASP A 45 15.74 7.60 2.24
CA ASP A 45 14.83 8.73 2.09
C ASP A 45 14.91 9.33 0.67
N GLN A 46 16.07 9.23 -0.01
CA GLN A 46 16.22 9.66 -1.40
C GLN A 46 15.34 8.83 -2.35
N ILE A 47 15.21 7.53 -2.14
CA ILE A 47 14.33 6.68 -2.97
C ILE A 47 12.86 7.07 -2.81
N TYR A 48 12.42 7.44 -1.60
CA TYR A 48 11.07 8.02 -1.41
C TYR A 48 10.93 9.36 -2.13
N GLN A 49 11.97 10.19 -2.13
CA GLN A 49 11.97 11.45 -2.88
C GLN A 49 11.84 11.20 -4.39
N ASP A 50 12.64 10.27 -4.92
CA ASP A 50 12.60 9.87 -6.35
C ASP A 50 11.20 9.41 -6.75
N HIS A 51 10.49 8.72 -5.82
CA HIS A 51 9.10 8.32 -6.04
C HIS A 51 8.16 9.53 -6.13
N LEU A 52 8.27 10.46 -5.21
CA LEU A 52 7.39 11.64 -5.17
C LEU A 52 7.70 12.63 -6.31
N THR A 53 8.92 12.65 -6.86
CA THR A 53 9.27 13.45 -8.04
C THR A 53 8.95 12.75 -9.37
N GLY A 54 8.69 11.45 -9.34
CA GLY A 54 8.33 10.67 -10.52
C GLY A 54 9.51 9.99 -11.23
N GLU A 55 10.69 10.01 -10.63
CA GLU A 55 11.89 9.37 -11.20
C GLU A 55 11.84 7.84 -11.09
N LYS A 56 11.32 7.33 -9.95
CA LYS A 56 11.18 5.88 -9.71
C LYS A 56 9.82 5.56 -9.11
N SER A 57 9.05 4.67 -9.74
CA SER A 57 7.83 4.13 -9.12
C SER A 57 8.21 2.97 -8.21
N VAL A 58 8.13 3.18 -6.89
CA VAL A 58 8.57 2.20 -5.91
C VAL A 58 7.43 1.65 -5.07
N GLY A 59 7.67 0.49 -4.48
CA GLY A 59 6.81 -0.17 -3.51
C GLY A 59 7.55 -0.52 -2.24
N ALA A 60 6.82 -0.61 -1.15
CA ALA A 60 7.33 -0.96 0.18
C ALA A 60 6.78 -2.31 0.66
N GLN A 61 7.60 -3.07 1.38
CA GLN A 61 7.15 -4.17 2.21
C GLN A 61 6.79 -3.62 3.59
N PRO A 62 5.53 -3.75 4.04
CA PRO A 62 5.14 -3.20 5.33
C PRO A 62 5.81 -3.88 6.52
N THR A 63 6.02 -5.21 6.46
CA THR A 63 6.65 -5.98 7.54
C THR A 63 8.16 -5.76 7.55
N ASN A 64 8.69 -5.31 8.69
CA ASN A 64 10.11 -5.16 8.92
C ASN A 64 10.77 -6.52 9.31
N GLU A 65 12.08 -6.49 9.60
CA GLU A 65 12.88 -7.66 9.98
C GLU A 65 12.45 -8.31 11.29
N ASN A 66 11.73 -7.59 12.16
CA ASN A 66 11.22 -8.08 13.44
C ASN A 66 9.83 -8.72 13.34
N GLY A 67 9.18 -8.65 12.16
CA GLY A 67 7.80 -9.09 11.97
C GLY A 67 6.75 -8.03 12.33
N ASP A 68 7.17 -6.77 12.48
CA ASP A 68 6.29 -5.66 12.81
C ASP A 68 6.01 -4.78 11.59
N ALA A 69 4.89 -4.04 11.62
CA ALA A 69 4.49 -3.11 10.57
C ALA A 69 3.95 -1.79 11.13
N LYS A 70 4.11 -0.72 10.38
CA LYS A 70 3.52 0.61 10.66
C LYS A 70 2.32 0.93 9.79
N PHE A 71 2.08 0.17 8.76
CA PHE A 71 0.90 0.34 7.93
C PHE A 71 0.44 -1.00 7.36
N GLY A 72 -0.85 -1.07 7.10
CA GLY A 72 -1.46 -2.19 6.40
C GLY A 72 -2.47 -1.69 5.37
N VAL A 73 -2.86 -2.57 4.45
CA VAL A 73 -3.71 -2.20 3.32
C VAL A 73 -4.68 -3.31 3.00
N ILE A 74 -5.95 -2.98 2.80
CA ILE A 74 -6.91 -3.84 2.11
C ILE A 74 -6.88 -3.42 0.63
N ASP A 75 -6.51 -4.32 -0.28
CA ASP A 75 -6.42 -4.05 -1.73
C ASP A 75 -7.69 -4.56 -2.41
N ILE A 76 -8.51 -3.63 -2.91
CA ILE A 76 -9.81 -3.93 -3.52
C ILE A 76 -9.69 -3.79 -5.05
N ASP A 77 -9.51 -4.92 -5.74
CA ASP A 77 -9.55 -4.95 -7.21
C ASP A 77 -11.00 -4.90 -7.70
N PRO A 78 -11.41 -3.89 -8.50
CA PRO A 78 -12.76 -3.76 -9.01
C PRO A 78 -13.21 -4.97 -9.85
N LYS A 79 -12.28 -5.70 -10.44
CA LYS A 79 -12.60 -6.91 -11.23
C LYS A 79 -13.08 -8.09 -10.38
N ALA A 80 -12.72 -8.12 -9.09
CA ALA A 80 -13.12 -9.18 -8.17
C ALA A 80 -14.55 -9.02 -7.64
N TYR A 81 -15.17 -7.83 -7.84
CA TYR A 81 -16.46 -7.47 -7.24
C TYR A 81 -17.42 -6.91 -8.29
N GLU A 82 -18.48 -7.65 -8.58
CA GLU A 82 -19.56 -7.18 -9.43
C GLU A 82 -20.23 -5.96 -8.78
N GLY A 83 -20.49 -4.92 -9.59
CA GLY A 83 -21.08 -3.68 -9.07
C GLY A 83 -20.15 -2.85 -8.18
N PHE A 84 -18.82 -3.01 -8.30
CA PHE A 84 -17.85 -2.23 -7.55
C PHE A 84 -18.20 -0.72 -7.60
N ASN A 85 -18.40 -0.12 -6.41
CA ASN A 85 -18.75 1.28 -6.26
C ASN A 85 -17.86 1.94 -5.19
N LYS A 86 -16.92 2.79 -5.60
CA LYS A 86 -16.01 3.50 -4.69
C LYS A 86 -16.76 4.26 -3.61
N GLN A 87 -17.87 4.92 -3.95
CA GLN A 87 -18.63 5.75 -3.02
C GLN A 87 -19.12 4.93 -1.81
N PHE A 88 -19.54 3.69 -2.03
CA PHE A 88 -19.94 2.80 -0.94
C PHE A 88 -18.83 2.62 0.11
N TYR A 89 -17.58 2.44 -0.32
CA TYR A 89 -16.44 2.28 0.59
C TYR A 89 -16.12 3.57 1.36
N LEU A 90 -16.19 4.73 0.67
CA LEU A 90 -15.96 6.04 1.28
C LEU A 90 -17.01 6.33 2.35
N GLU A 91 -18.28 6.13 2.04
CA GLU A 91 -19.41 6.31 2.98
C GLU A 91 -19.34 5.33 4.16
N THR A 92 -18.94 4.09 3.92
CA THR A 92 -18.76 3.08 4.97
C THR A 92 -17.68 3.50 5.97
N ILE A 93 -16.52 3.97 5.48
CA ILE A 93 -15.45 4.49 6.33
C ILE A 93 -15.96 5.63 7.21
N GLN A 94 -16.69 6.57 6.63
CA GLN A 94 -17.25 7.71 7.36
C GLN A 94 -18.32 7.27 8.38
N THR A 95 -19.27 6.43 7.96
CA THR A 95 -20.41 6.00 8.78
C THR A 95 -19.95 5.27 10.04
N TYR A 96 -18.93 4.42 9.92
CA TYR A 96 -18.38 3.66 11.05
C TYR A 96 -17.18 4.33 11.70
N ASN A 97 -16.81 5.53 11.27
CA ASN A 97 -15.64 6.27 11.74
C ASN A 97 -14.38 5.39 11.78
N LEU A 98 -14.14 4.64 10.69
CA LEU A 98 -12.98 3.74 10.60
C LEU A 98 -11.70 4.54 10.38
N PRO A 99 -10.57 4.18 11.02
CA PRO A 99 -9.29 4.87 10.85
C PRO A 99 -8.60 4.47 9.54
N LEU A 100 -9.35 4.38 8.45
CA LEU A 100 -8.86 3.97 7.14
C LEU A 100 -8.82 5.16 6.19
N ILE A 101 -7.74 5.23 5.41
CA ILE A 101 -7.59 6.24 4.35
C ILE A 101 -7.72 5.56 3.00
N PRO A 102 -8.79 5.84 2.23
CA PRO A 102 -8.97 5.28 0.89
C PRO A 102 -8.05 5.98 -0.11
N ILE A 103 -7.30 5.20 -0.86
CA ILE A 103 -6.39 5.67 -1.91
C ILE A 103 -6.75 4.98 -3.21
N GLU A 104 -6.90 5.75 -4.29
CA GLU A 104 -7.19 5.18 -5.60
C GLU A 104 -6.02 4.32 -6.10
N SER A 105 -6.31 3.07 -6.49
CA SER A 105 -5.31 2.19 -7.10
C SER A 105 -5.13 2.50 -8.58
N LYS A 106 -4.02 2.03 -9.17
CA LYS A 106 -3.71 2.18 -10.59
C LYS A 106 -4.78 1.55 -11.50
N SER A 107 -5.43 0.48 -11.06
CA SER A 107 -6.46 -0.24 -11.81
C SER A 107 -7.84 0.41 -11.73
N GLY A 108 -7.98 1.49 -10.96
CA GLY A 108 -9.26 2.13 -10.68
C GLY A 108 -9.99 1.56 -9.45
N GLY A 109 -9.37 0.63 -8.73
CA GLY A 109 -9.83 0.12 -7.45
C GLY A 109 -9.46 1.03 -6.28
N LEU A 110 -9.49 0.47 -5.06
CA LEU A 110 -9.15 1.16 -3.83
C LEU A 110 -8.14 0.37 -2.99
N HIS A 111 -7.18 1.08 -2.43
CA HIS A 111 -6.36 0.62 -1.33
C HIS A 111 -6.84 1.33 -0.05
N LEU A 112 -7.34 0.59 0.92
CA LEU A 112 -7.73 1.15 2.22
C LEU A 112 -6.55 1.02 3.18
N TYR A 113 -5.87 2.13 3.44
CA TYR A 113 -4.68 2.18 4.29
C TYR A 113 -5.05 2.39 5.75
N LEU A 114 -4.45 1.59 6.63
CA LEU A 114 -4.39 1.80 8.07
C LEU A 114 -2.95 2.18 8.45
N PHE A 115 -2.78 3.27 9.19
CA PHE A 115 -1.48 3.70 9.69
C PHE A 115 -1.40 3.60 11.21
N MET A 116 -0.26 3.12 11.71
CA MET A 116 0.01 2.95 13.12
C MET A 116 0.99 4.01 13.62
N ALA A 117 0.77 4.52 14.82
CA ALA A 117 1.69 5.47 15.47
C ALA A 117 3.06 4.83 15.70
N GLU A 118 3.06 3.57 16.16
CA GLU A 118 4.25 2.77 16.43
C GLU A 118 4.22 1.47 15.61
N PHE A 119 5.33 0.76 15.59
CA PHE A 119 5.39 -0.58 15.02
C PHE A 119 4.56 -1.55 15.87
N VAL A 120 3.70 -2.33 15.22
CA VAL A 120 2.90 -3.37 15.85
C VAL A 120 3.15 -4.72 15.16
N PRO A 121 2.95 -5.86 15.83
CA PRO A 121 3.05 -7.15 15.17
C PRO A 121 2.21 -7.21 13.89
N SER A 122 2.84 -7.57 12.78
CA SER A 122 2.15 -7.66 11.48
C SER A 122 0.95 -8.61 11.50
N THR A 123 1.02 -9.67 12.32
CA THR A 123 -0.11 -10.60 12.51
C THR A 123 -1.32 -9.93 13.12
N LEU A 124 -1.12 -9.03 14.10
CA LEU A 124 -2.20 -8.27 14.73
C LEU A 124 -2.84 -7.30 13.73
N LEU A 125 -2.01 -6.58 12.97
CA LEU A 125 -2.48 -5.65 11.94
C LEU A 125 -3.31 -6.34 10.86
N VAL A 126 -2.82 -7.48 10.33
CA VAL A 126 -3.55 -8.28 9.33
C VAL A 126 -4.85 -8.82 9.91
N SER A 127 -4.84 -9.33 11.15
CA SER A 127 -6.06 -9.80 11.82
C SER A 127 -7.10 -8.69 11.98
N PHE A 128 -6.68 -7.49 12.38
CA PHE A 128 -7.58 -6.34 12.49
C PHE A 128 -8.20 -5.99 11.13
N LEU A 129 -7.40 -5.87 10.07
CA LEU A 129 -7.89 -5.57 8.71
C LEU A 129 -8.82 -6.67 8.19
N SER A 130 -8.52 -7.94 8.46
CA SER A 130 -9.38 -9.07 8.07
C SER A 130 -10.77 -9.00 8.73
N ASN A 131 -10.84 -8.55 9.98
CA ASN A 131 -12.11 -8.38 10.69
C ASN A 131 -12.97 -7.24 10.11
N LEU A 132 -12.38 -6.33 9.32
CA LEU A 132 -13.12 -5.26 8.64
C LEU A 132 -13.75 -5.71 7.30
N LEU A 133 -13.27 -6.80 6.68
CA LEU A 133 -13.75 -7.24 5.37
C LEU A 133 -15.29 -7.39 5.29
N PRO A 134 -15.98 -7.99 6.28
CA PRO A 134 -17.44 -8.11 6.24
C PRO A 134 -18.17 -6.76 6.24
N ILE A 135 -17.61 -5.72 6.89
CA ILE A 135 -18.20 -4.37 6.94
C ILE A 135 -18.26 -3.76 5.53
N PHE A 136 -17.29 -4.10 4.69
CA PHE A 136 -17.18 -3.66 3.31
C PHE A 136 -17.80 -4.64 2.30
N ASN A 137 -18.47 -5.70 2.74
CA ASN A 137 -18.97 -6.79 1.88
C ASN A 137 -17.85 -7.42 1.02
N LEU A 138 -16.63 -7.47 1.53
CA LEU A 138 -15.49 -8.06 0.85
C LEU A 138 -15.40 -9.56 1.15
N LYS A 139 -14.87 -10.31 0.17
CA LYS A 139 -14.64 -11.74 0.31
C LYS A 139 -13.53 -12.02 1.32
N PRO A 140 -13.54 -13.21 1.99
CA PRO A 140 -12.49 -13.57 2.95
C PRO A 140 -11.08 -13.68 2.34
N ASP A 141 -10.97 -13.88 1.02
CA ASP A 141 -9.73 -13.95 0.25
C ASP A 141 -9.31 -12.60 -0.37
N CYS A 142 -9.96 -11.50 0.01
CA CYS A 142 -9.54 -10.15 -0.37
C CYS A 142 -8.08 -9.91 0.05
N GLU A 143 -7.31 -9.33 -0.85
CA GLU A 143 -5.89 -9.12 -0.59
C GLU A 143 -5.64 -8.12 0.55
N ILE A 144 -4.83 -8.54 1.52
CA ILE A 144 -4.40 -7.69 2.66
C ILE A 144 -2.87 -7.65 2.68
N PHE A 145 -2.32 -6.46 2.85
CA PHE A 145 -0.90 -6.24 3.11
C PHE A 145 -0.68 -5.84 4.59
N PRO A 146 0.42 -6.31 5.19
CA PRO A 146 1.44 -7.19 4.64
C PRO A 146 0.91 -8.60 4.34
N LYS A 147 1.29 -9.18 3.19
CA LYS A 147 0.97 -10.58 2.87
C LYS A 147 1.86 -11.57 3.64
N GLN A 148 3.05 -11.15 4.02
CA GLN A 148 3.97 -11.90 4.87
C GLN A 148 4.09 -11.18 6.22
N THR A 149 3.66 -11.84 7.27
CA THR A 149 3.74 -11.33 8.66
C THR A 149 5.08 -11.65 9.32
N GLN A 150 5.89 -12.49 8.69
CA GLN A 150 7.25 -12.83 9.05
C GLN A 150 8.09 -12.90 7.77
N LEU A 151 9.29 -12.32 7.78
CA LEU A 151 10.23 -12.45 6.70
C LEU A 151 11.09 -13.71 6.89
N THR A 152 11.24 -14.49 5.83
CA THR A 152 12.04 -15.72 5.86
C THR A 152 13.46 -15.44 5.39
N LYS A 153 14.45 -16.11 5.99
CA LYS A 153 15.83 -16.06 5.52
C LYS A 153 16.02 -17.03 4.35
N ASP A 154 16.75 -16.56 3.36
CA ASP A 154 17.27 -17.46 2.33
C ASP A 154 18.25 -18.46 2.99
N PRO A 155 18.06 -19.78 2.80
CA PRO A 155 18.89 -20.78 3.49
C PRO A 155 20.35 -20.80 3.03
N GLU A 156 20.65 -20.33 1.82
CA GLU A 156 22.00 -20.33 1.25
C GLU A 156 22.77 -19.05 1.60
N THR A 157 22.09 -17.90 1.51
CA THR A 157 22.73 -16.59 1.70
C THR A 157 22.52 -15.99 3.08
N GLY A 158 21.54 -16.47 3.85
CA GLY A 158 21.11 -15.89 5.12
C GLY A 158 20.40 -14.55 5.00
N ILE A 159 20.21 -14.04 3.77
CA ILE A 159 19.54 -12.75 3.50
C ILE A 159 18.03 -12.91 3.69
N LEU A 160 17.41 -11.93 4.32
CA LEU A 160 15.95 -11.88 4.45
C LEU A 160 15.28 -11.68 3.08
N LYS A 161 14.31 -12.53 2.76
CA LYS A 161 13.44 -12.39 1.59
C LYS A 161 12.29 -11.45 1.92
N PRO A 162 12.17 -10.31 1.22
CA PRO A 162 11.21 -9.28 1.60
C PRO A 162 9.74 -9.62 1.30
N GLY A 163 9.42 -10.74 0.68
CA GLY A 163 8.03 -11.13 0.38
C GLY A 163 7.41 -10.28 -0.73
N GLN A 164 6.15 -9.83 -0.54
CA GLN A 164 5.44 -9.01 -1.52
C GLN A 164 5.38 -7.56 -1.06
N PHE A 165 5.62 -6.64 -1.98
CA PHE A 165 5.49 -5.20 -1.74
C PHE A 165 4.17 -4.65 -2.27
N ILE A 166 3.73 -3.53 -1.70
CA ILE A 166 2.67 -2.70 -2.27
C ILE A 166 3.25 -1.42 -2.85
N ASN A 167 2.78 -1.05 -4.04
CA ASN A 167 3.20 0.20 -4.67
C ASN A 167 2.79 1.40 -3.83
N LEU A 168 3.73 2.28 -3.52
CA LEU A 168 3.46 3.49 -2.74
C LEU A 168 2.53 4.44 -3.50
N PRO A 169 1.64 5.17 -2.79
CA PRO A 169 0.81 6.22 -3.38
C PRO A 169 1.63 7.48 -3.70
N TYR A 170 0.98 8.44 -4.33
CA TYR A 170 1.55 9.76 -4.68
C TYR A 170 2.79 9.73 -5.58
N PHE A 171 2.89 8.74 -6.48
CA PHE A 171 3.90 8.80 -7.54
C PHE A 171 3.76 10.10 -8.35
N GLU A 172 4.85 10.82 -8.61
CA GLU A 172 4.86 12.19 -9.14
C GLU A 172 4.05 13.18 -8.30
N SER A 173 3.87 12.92 -7.00
CA SER A 173 3.02 13.69 -6.07
C SER A 173 1.55 13.85 -6.48
N LYS A 174 1.09 13.16 -7.53
CA LYS A 174 -0.25 13.35 -8.11
C LYS A 174 -0.95 12.08 -8.61
N LYS A 175 -0.29 10.92 -8.62
CA LYS A 175 -0.89 9.64 -9.02
C LYS A 175 -1.19 8.79 -7.79
N ARG A 176 -2.24 7.98 -7.84
CA ARG A 176 -2.68 7.13 -6.72
C ARG A 176 -2.90 7.96 -5.45
N ARG A 177 -3.83 8.88 -5.53
CA ARG A 177 -4.10 9.85 -4.46
C ARG A 177 -5.15 9.35 -3.48
N ALA A 178 -5.04 9.80 -2.24
CA ALA A 178 -6.08 9.62 -1.24
C ALA A 178 -7.33 10.40 -1.62
N MET A 179 -8.49 9.84 -1.28
CA MET A 179 -9.81 10.37 -1.61
C MET A 179 -10.53 10.81 -0.34
N ASN A 180 -11.27 11.90 -0.47
CA ASN A 180 -12.23 12.34 0.53
C ASN A 180 -13.58 11.64 0.30
N VAL A 181 -14.49 11.71 1.26
CA VAL A 181 -15.84 11.11 1.18
C VAL A 181 -16.68 11.64 0.01
N ASP A 182 -16.49 12.91 -0.36
CA ASP A 182 -17.13 13.52 -1.53
C ASP A 182 -16.50 13.10 -2.87
N GLY A 183 -15.52 12.18 -2.85
CA GLY A 183 -14.81 11.70 -4.04
C GLY A 183 -13.70 12.64 -4.53
N THR A 184 -13.47 13.77 -3.89
CA THR A 184 -12.33 14.66 -4.21
C THR A 184 -11.00 14.06 -3.74
N PHE A 185 -9.90 14.48 -4.38
CA PHE A 185 -8.58 13.96 -4.04
C PHE A 185 -7.79 14.92 -3.16
N PHE A 186 -7.15 14.37 -2.14
CA PHE A 186 -6.19 15.11 -1.33
C PHE A 186 -4.91 15.41 -2.10
N THR A 187 -4.33 16.58 -1.84
CA THR A 187 -2.91 16.83 -2.17
C THR A 187 -2.02 15.97 -1.28
N LEU A 188 -0.74 15.82 -1.64
CA LEU A 188 0.23 15.10 -0.79
C LEU A 188 0.29 15.68 0.63
N GLU A 189 0.29 17.01 0.75
CA GLU A 189 0.34 17.68 2.05
C GLU A 189 -0.92 17.40 2.89
N GLN A 190 -2.11 17.48 2.27
CA GLN A 190 -3.38 17.16 2.94
C GLN A 190 -3.42 15.69 3.38
N PHE A 191 -2.97 14.78 2.50
CA PHE A 191 -2.91 13.35 2.83
C PHE A 191 -2.01 13.10 4.05
N ILE A 192 -0.81 13.69 4.10
CA ILE A 192 0.09 13.52 5.24
C ILE A 192 -0.58 13.98 6.53
N LYS A 193 -1.21 15.16 6.53
CA LYS A 193 -1.95 15.68 7.72
C LYS A 193 -3.08 14.74 8.15
N VAL A 194 -3.84 14.21 7.19
CA VAL A 194 -4.92 13.25 7.49
C VAL A 194 -4.34 11.94 8.02
N ALA A 195 -3.25 11.44 7.44
CA ALA A 195 -2.60 10.21 7.91
C ALA A 195 -2.08 10.36 9.35
N GLU A 196 -1.43 11.48 9.67
CA GLU A 196 -0.94 11.77 11.03
C GLU A 196 -2.09 11.92 12.04
N ALA A 197 -3.22 12.51 11.64
CA ALA A 197 -4.40 12.65 12.49
C ALA A 197 -5.14 11.32 12.73
N ASN A 198 -4.97 10.34 11.85
CA ASN A 198 -5.61 9.01 11.92
C ASN A 198 -4.65 7.90 12.38
N LEU A 199 -3.49 8.24 12.96
CA LEU A 199 -2.60 7.23 13.56
C LEU A 199 -3.30 6.50 14.70
N THR A 200 -3.24 5.17 14.68
CA THR A 200 -3.88 4.27 15.65
C THR A 200 -2.86 3.63 16.57
#